data_cb8c5a6238c7513abe8b90049f4b810c
#
_entry.id   cb8c5a6238c7513abe8b90049f4b810c
#
_cell.length_a   1.000
_cell.length_b   1.000
_cell.length_c   1.000
_cell.angle_alpha   90.00
_cell.angle_beta   90.00
_cell.angle_gamma   90.00
#
_symmetry.space_group_name_H-M   'P 1'
#
loop_
_entity.id
_entity.type
_entity.pdbx_description
1 polymer ?
#
loop_
_entity_poly.entity_id
_entity_poly.type
_entity_poly.pdbx_seq_one_letter_code
_entity_poly.pdbx_strand_id
1 'polypeptide(L)'
;MFKIQLLTRYRSICLFSLAAMILPMAATAAAEARRPNVLLIYTDDQGSIDVNCYGAKDLITPNMDALAASGVKFTQFYSAAPVCSPSRAALMTGRYPQRAGLSHNASSARGGTGMPTQQVTMAEMLKAAGYATAHIGKWHMGYVDEQMPRAQGFDYTFGHMGGCIDNYSHFFYWQGPNRHDLWRQGKEVWHDGEFFPDLMVAEASAFIQQHRDEPWFIYWPINTPHYP
;
A
#
# COMPACT_ATOMS: atom_id res chain seq x y z
N MET A 1 -7.13 -95.12 49.12
CA MET A 1 -8.60 -95.27 48.98
C MET A 1 -9.16 -93.83 49.06
N PHE A 2 -9.40 -93.16 48.01
CA PHE A 2 -10.34 -92.06 47.76
C PHE A 2 -9.95 -91.44 46.38
N LYS A 3 -10.82 -91.55 45.41
CA LYS A 3 -10.74 -90.96 44.09
C LYS A 3 -11.15 -89.50 44.25
N ILE A 4 -10.35 -88.58 43.68
CA ILE A 4 -10.77 -87.19 43.45
C ILE A 4 -10.84 -86.99 41.99
N GLN A 5 -12.05 -86.69 41.45
CA GLN A 5 -12.34 -86.33 40.09
C GLN A 5 -11.89 -84.91 39.87
N LEU A 6 -11.08 -84.69 38.84
CA LEU A 6 -10.78 -83.35 38.28
C LEU A 6 -11.92 -82.90 37.40
N LEU A 7 -12.56 -81.82 37.78
CA LEU A 7 -13.52 -81.08 36.99
C LEU A 7 -12.74 -80.01 36.21
N THR A 8 -12.57 -80.21 34.89
CA THR A 8 -12.04 -79.24 34.00
C THR A 8 -13.09 -78.16 33.67
N ARG A 9 -12.92 -76.97 34.17
CA ARG A 9 -13.72 -75.80 33.83
C ARG A 9 -13.01 -75.06 32.66
N TYR A 10 -13.63 -75.08 31.51
CA TYR A 10 -13.28 -74.23 30.38
C TYR A 10 -13.56 -72.76 30.75
N ARG A 11 -12.55 -71.94 30.84
CA ARG A 11 -12.68 -70.51 30.88
C ARG A 11 -12.62 -69.99 29.45
N SER A 12 -13.77 -69.61 28.93
CA SER A 12 -13.88 -68.83 27.68
C SER A 12 -13.29 -67.46 27.93
N ILE A 13 -12.12 -67.19 27.31
CA ILE A 13 -11.54 -65.87 27.25
C ILE A 13 -12.22 -65.12 26.13
N CYS A 14 -13.17 -64.23 26.46
CA CYS A 14 -13.69 -63.22 25.51
C CYS A 14 -12.60 -62.21 25.23
N LEU A 15 -11.98 -62.35 24.09
CA LEU A 15 -11.13 -61.29 23.49
C LEU A 15 -12.05 -60.17 23.01
N PHE A 16 -12.20 -59.12 23.80
CA PHE A 16 -12.76 -57.86 23.31
C PHE A 16 -11.72 -57.22 22.41
N SER A 17 -11.90 -57.34 21.14
CA SER A 17 -11.18 -56.55 20.14
C SER A 17 -11.63 -55.10 20.22
N LEU A 18 -10.83 -54.26 20.89
CA LEU A 18 -10.96 -52.83 20.92
C LEU A 18 -10.50 -52.28 19.56
N ALA A 19 -11.40 -52.28 18.56
CA ALA A 19 -11.17 -51.59 17.33
C ALA A 19 -11.17 -50.08 17.62
N ALA A 20 -9.99 -49.53 17.85
CA ALA A 20 -9.81 -48.08 17.90
C ALA A 20 -10.19 -47.50 16.51
N MET A 21 -11.39 -46.94 16.39
CA MET A 21 -11.77 -46.08 15.26
C MET A 21 -10.89 -44.84 15.33
N ILE A 22 -9.79 -44.87 14.59
CA ILE A 22 -9.04 -43.64 14.26
C ILE A 22 -9.91 -42.91 13.24
N LEU A 23 -10.81 -42.06 13.72
CA LEU A 23 -11.40 -41.02 12.87
C LEU A 23 -10.26 -40.13 12.39
N PRO A 24 -10.07 -39.97 11.07
CA PRO A 24 -9.19 -38.93 10.60
C PRO A 24 -9.81 -37.61 11.08
N MET A 25 -9.21 -36.95 12.04
CA MET A 25 -9.41 -35.54 12.25
C MET A 25 -8.97 -34.86 10.96
N ALA A 26 -9.93 -34.67 10.06
CA ALA A 26 -9.78 -33.70 9.00
C ALA A 26 -9.52 -32.38 9.73
N ALA A 27 -8.24 -32.02 9.86
CA ALA A 27 -7.87 -30.66 10.17
C ALA A 27 -8.50 -29.83 9.06
N THR A 28 -9.65 -29.25 9.36
CA THR A 28 -10.16 -28.14 8.56
C THR A 28 -9.08 -27.08 8.69
N ALA A 29 -8.17 -27.04 7.71
CA ALA A 29 -7.32 -25.88 7.54
C ALA A 29 -8.32 -24.72 7.45
N ALA A 30 -8.42 -23.95 8.55
CA ALA A 30 -9.15 -22.70 8.52
C ALA A 30 -8.56 -21.96 7.34
N ALA A 31 -9.36 -21.70 6.31
CA ALA A 31 -8.91 -20.95 5.17
C ALA A 31 -8.33 -19.68 5.74
N GLU A 32 -7.02 -19.54 5.64
CA GLU A 32 -6.30 -18.39 6.19
C GLU A 32 -6.96 -17.18 5.56
N ALA A 33 -7.60 -16.34 6.40
CA ALA A 33 -8.42 -15.25 5.90
C ALA A 33 -7.54 -14.40 4.98
N ARG A 34 -7.89 -14.37 3.69
CA ARG A 34 -7.10 -13.67 2.67
C ARG A 34 -6.92 -12.22 3.12
N ARG A 35 -5.67 -11.81 3.32
CA ARG A 35 -5.35 -10.44 3.71
C ARG A 35 -5.90 -9.46 2.67
N PRO A 36 -6.55 -8.35 3.07
CA PRO A 36 -7.13 -7.41 2.12
C PRO A 36 -6.06 -6.72 1.29
N ASN A 37 -6.37 -6.42 0.04
CA ASN A 37 -5.59 -5.49 -0.76
C ASN A 37 -5.80 -4.07 -0.24
N VAL A 38 -4.77 -3.23 -0.34
CA VAL A 38 -4.80 -1.84 0.11
C VAL A 38 -4.45 -0.90 -1.03
N LEU A 39 -5.41 -0.08 -1.43
CA LEU A 39 -5.22 1.01 -2.39
C LEU A 39 -5.34 2.34 -1.64
N LEU A 40 -4.23 3.05 -1.47
CA LEU A 40 -4.19 4.36 -0.83
C LEU A 40 -4.04 5.45 -1.90
N ILE A 41 -5.16 6.05 -2.30
CA ILE A 41 -5.19 7.21 -3.21
C ILE A 41 -5.02 8.47 -2.37
N TYR A 42 -4.02 9.29 -2.72
CA TYR A 42 -3.69 10.51 -2.01
C TYR A 42 -3.57 11.68 -2.99
N THR A 43 -4.57 12.56 -2.98
CA THR A 43 -4.66 13.72 -3.87
C THR A 43 -3.71 14.85 -3.42
N ASP A 44 -3.35 15.73 -4.34
CA ASP A 44 -2.44 16.85 -4.10
C ASP A 44 -3.22 18.17 -4.21
N ASP A 45 -3.27 18.93 -3.12
CA ASP A 45 -3.98 20.22 -3.00
C ASP A 45 -5.51 20.17 -3.23
N GLN A 46 -6.14 19.01 -3.03
CA GLN A 46 -7.60 18.91 -3.08
C GLN A 46 -8.25 19.50 -1.83
N GLY A 47 -9.12 20.47 -2.01
CA GLY A 47 -9.90 21.06 -0.92
C GLY A 47 -10.99 20.12 -0.39
N SER A 48 -11.37 20.29 0.86
CA SER A 48 -12.39 19.46 1.49
C SER A 48 -13.79 19.58 0.84
N ILE A 49 -14.05 20.70 0.17
CA ILE A 49 -15.32 20.96 -0.54
C ILE A 49 -15.23 20.79 -2.05
N ASP A 50 -14.16 20.18 -2.56
CA ASP A 50 -13.95 19.94 -3.99
C ASP A 50 -14.55 18.59 -4.45
N VAL A 51 -15.34 17.93 -3.61
CA VAL A 51 -16.03 16.68 -3.90
C VAL A 51 -17.52 16.82 -3.56
N ASN A 52 -18.42 16.34 -4.42
CA ASN A 52 -19.85 16.50 -4.21
C ASN A 52 -20.34 15.85 -2.91
N CYS A 53 -19.82 14.70 -2.52
CA CYS A 53 -20.18 14.05 -1.27
C CYS A 53 -19.80 14.86 -0.01
N TYR A 54 -18.90 15.85 -0.14
CA TYR A 54 -18.56 16.82 0.92
C TYR A 54 -19.20 18.20 0.72
N GLY A 55 -19.99 18.39 -0.33
CA GLY A 55 -20.80 19.59 -0.51
C GLY A 55 -20.43 20.48 -1.69
N ALA A 56 -19.49 20.10 -2.55
CA ALA A 56 -19.24 20.80 -3.80
C ALA A 56 -20.52 20.85 -4.65
N LYS A 57 -20.78 22.00 -5.28
CA LYS A 57 -21.96 22.20 -6.12
C LYS A 57 -21.63 22.51 -7.57
N ASP A 58 -20.39 22.85 -7.83
CA ASP A 58 -19.82 23.32 -9.09
C ASP A 58 -18.90 22.30 -9.75
N LEU A 59 -18.62 21.17 -9.08
CA LEU A 59 -17.82 20.06 -9.57
C LEU A 59 -18.70 18.82 -9.83
N ILE A 60 -18.18 17.91 -10.62
CA ILE A 60 -18.83 16.62 -10.92
C ILE A 60 -17.86 15.50 -10.54
N THR A 61 -18.16 14.79 -9.44
CA THR A 61 -17.25 13.77 -8.86
C THR A 61 -17.94 12.40 -8.63
N PRO A 62 -18.60 11.81 -9.65
CA PRO A 62 -19.49 10.67 -9.47
C PRO A 62 -18.79 9.43 -8.92
N ASN A 63 -17.53 9.19 -9.30
CA ASN A 63 -16.78 8.02 -8.82
C ASN A 63 -16.34 8.16 -7.36
N MET A 64 -15.94 9.37 -6.93
CA MET A 64 -15.62 9.65 -5.52
C MET A 64 -16.88 9.57 -4.65
N ASP A 65 -18.02 10.06 -5.17
CA ASP A 65 -19.32 10.00 -4.49
C ASP A 65 -19.80 8.56 -4.33
N ALA A 66 -19.63 7.73 -5.37
CA ALA A 66 -19.97 6.31 -5.31
C ALA A 66 -19.09 5.57 -4.29
N LEU A 67 -17.79 5.89 -4.22
CA LEU A 67 -16.88 5.34 -3.23
C LEU A 67 -17.32 5.75 -1.81
N ALA A 68 -17.65 7.01 -1.59
CA ALA A 68 -18.13 7.50 -0.31
C ALA A 68 -19.46 6.84 0.11
N ALA A 69 -20.37 6.60 -0.85
CA ALA A 69 -21.64 5.93 -0.60
C ALA A 69 -21.49 4.44 -0.27
N SER A 70 -20.47 3.78 -0.77
CA SER A 70 -20.21 2.36 -0.53
C SER A 70 -19.30 2.07 0.67
N GLY A 71 -18.73 3.10 1.28
CA GLY A 71 -17.76 2.99 2.35
C GLY A 71 -18.05 3.88 3.55
N VAL A 72 -17.01 4.32 4.22
CA VAL A 72 -17.05 5.23 5.36
C VAL A 72 -16.54 6.61 4.94
N LYS A 73 -17.37 7.63 5.16
CA LYS A 73 -17.02 9.03 4.94
C LYS A 73 -16.60 9.67 6.27
N PHE A 74 -15.36 10.13 6.37
CA PHE A 74 -14.88 10.88 7.53
C PHE A 74 -15.20 12.36 7.38
N THR A 75 -15.82 12.95 8.39
CA THR A 75 -16.19 14.38 8.40
C THR A 75 -15.15 15.25 9.11
N GLN A 76 -14.22 14.65 9.84
CA GLN A 76 -13.19 15.33 10.62
C GLN A 76 -11.84 14.59 10.44
N PHE A 77 -11.37 14.49 9.20
CA PHE A 77 -10.09 13.88 8.86
C PHE A 77 -9.19 14.92 8.19
N TYR A 78 -8.03 15.17 8.80
CA TYR A 78 -7.14 16.25 8.38
C TYR A 78 -5.78 15.72 8.01
N SER A 79 -5.13 16.30 7.00
CA SER A 79 -3.73 16.07 6.74
C SER A 79 -2.88 16.64 7.89
N ALA A 80 -1.75 16.00 8.18
CA ALA A 80 -0.90 16.38 9.31
C ALA A 80 -0.07 17.66 9.07
N ALA A 81 -0.08 18.21 7.85
CA ALA A 81 0.58 19.45 7.50
C ALA A 81 -0.09 20.11 6.28
N PRO A 82 0.02 21.43 6.12
CA PRO A 82 -0.59 22.17 5.03
C PRO A 82 0.23 22.17 3.73
N VAL A 83 1.33 21.41 3.67
CA VAL A 83 2.23 21.34 2.51
C VAL A 83 2.69 19.91 2.24
N CYS A 84 3.15 19.66 1.02
CA CYS A 84 3.38 18.35 0.41
C CYS A 84 4.24 17.39 1.24
N SER A 85 5.55 17.63 1.38
CA SER A 85 6.50 16.68 1.97
C SER A 85 6.20 16.34 3.42
N PRO A 86 5.91 17.29 4.30
CA PRO A 86 5.56 16.99 5.70
C PRO A 86 4.31 16.15 5.83
N SER A 87 3.28 16.44 5.03
CA SER A 87 2.03 15.69 5.00
C SER A 87 2.26 14.23 4.54
N ARG A 88 3.08 14.04 3.49
CA ARG A 88 3.45 12.73 2.94
C ARG A 88 4.30 11.92 3.92
N ALA A 89 5.28 12.54 4.55
CA ALA A 89 6.11 11.89 5.57
C ALA A 89 5.29 11.45 6.78
N ALA A 90 4.36 12.29 7.23
CA ALA A 90 3.45 11.95 8.32
C ALA A 90 2.55 10.77 7.96
N LEU A 91 1.98 10.75 6.75
CA LEU A 91 1.15 9.66 6.24
C LEU A 91 1.95 8.35 6.18
N MET A 92 3.14 8.38 5.61
CA MET A 92 3.97 7.18 5.45
C MET A 92 4.50 6.60 6.76
N THR A 93 4.72 7.44 7.78
CA THR A 93 5.33 7.01 9.04
C THR A 93 4.35 6.90 10.21
N GLY A 94 3.12 7.41 10.08
CA GLY A 94 2.17 7.54 11.18
C GLY A 94 2.63 8.49 12.28
N ARG A 95 3.53 9.44 11.99
CA ARG A 95 4.14 10.38 12.95
C ARG A 95 3.84 11.82 12.55
N TYR A 96 3.81 12.71 13.52
CA TYR A 96 3.83 14.14 13.19
C TYR A 96 5.08 14.50 12.37
N PRO A 97 5.00 15.45 11.42
CA PRO A 97 6.11 15.78 10.51
C PRO A 97 7.44 16.07 11.22
N GLN A 98 7.39 16.77 12.36
CA GLN A 98 8.57 17.09 13.16
C GLN A 98 9.24 15.83 13.74
N ARG A 99 8.44 14.81 14.07
CA ARG A 99 8.92 13.51 14.56
C ARG A 99 9.36 12.59 13.43
N ALA A 100 8.76 12.75 12.24
CA ALA A 100 9.21 12.09 11.02
C ALA A 100 10.52 12.70 10.48
N GLY A 101 10.97 13.84 11.03
CA GLY A 101 12.19 14.52 10.62
C GLY A 101 12.08 15.28 9.31
N LEU A 102 10.84 15.56 8.84
CA LEU A 102 10.58 16.30 7.62
C LEU A 102 9.46 17.33 7.86
N SER A 103 9.81 18.46 8.48
CA SER A 103 8.86 19.53 8.85
C SER A 103 8.63 20.58 7.75
N HIS A 104 9.41 20.52 6.67
CA HIS A 104 9.34 21.41 5.52
C HIS A 104 9.39 20.63 4.23
N ASN A 105 9.09 21.26 3.10
CA ASN A 105 9.21 20.58 1.81
C ASN A 105 10.65 20.12 1.56
N ALA A 106 10.78 18.87 1.14
CA ALA A 106 12.05 18.32 0.68
C ALA A 106 12.54 19.10 -0.56
N SER A 107 13.85 19.11 -0.77
CA SER A 107 14.40 19.65 -1.99
C SER A 107 13.95 18.84 -3.21
N SER A 108 13.43 19.54 -4.23
CA SER A 108 13.09 18.92 -5.51
C SER A 108 14.30 18.76 -6.44
N ALA A 109 15.48 19.26 -6.07
CA ALA A 109 16.70 19.08 -6.87
C ALA A 109 17.18 17.64 -6.79
N ARG A 110 17.73 17.10 -7.90
CA ARG A 110 18.41 15.80 -7.88
C ARG A 110 19.52 15.80 -6.83
N GLY A 111 19.57 14.76 -6.00
CA GLY A 111 20.48 14.70 -4.84
C GLY A 111 20.01 15.50 -3.63
N GLY A 112 18.80 16.08 -3.67
CA GLY A 112 18.21 16.78 -2.54
C GLY A 112 17.77 15.83 -1.44
N THR A 113 18.08 16.15 -0.19
CA THR A 113 17.69 15.35 0.98
C THR A 113 16.22 15.58 1.38
N GLY A 114 15.65 14.59 2.05
CA GLY A 114 14.26 14.59 2.52
C GLY A 114 14.08 13.84 3.83
N MET A 115 13.15 12.91 3.89
CA MET A 115 12.83 12.14 5.08
C MET A 115 14.04 11.29 5.52
N PRO A 116 14.43 11.33 6.81
CA PRO A 116 15.50 10.50 7.32
C PRO A 116 15.23 9.01 7.12
N THR A 117 16.26 8.27 6.70
CA THR A 117 16.17 6.84 6.38
C THR A 117 15.93 5.92 7.59
N GLN A 118 16.05 6.45 8.82
CA GLN A 118 15.72 5.75 10.07
C GLN A 118 14.21 5.67 10.32
N GLN A 119 13.40 6.39 9.54
CA GLN A 119 11.95 6.29 9.64
C GLN A 119 11.47 5.01 8.97
N VAL A 120 10.66 4.24 9.68
CA VAL A 120 9.98 3.07 9.11
C VAL A 120 8.70 3.53 8.44
N THR A 121 8.54 3.20 7.17
CA THR A 121 7.38 3.55 6.37
C THR A 121 6.28 2.49 6.44
N MET A 122 5.05 2.88 6.11
CA MET A 122 3.94 1.96 5.90
C MET A 122 4.26 0.89 4.86
N ALA A 123 5.01 1.25 3.79
CA ALA A 123 5.39 0.31 2.76
C ALA A 123 6.38 -0.75 3.28
N GLU A 124 7.37 -0.37 4.07
CA GLU A 124 8.29 -1.32 4.69
C GLU A 124 7.57 -2.29 5.64
N MET A 125 6.61 -1.78 6.44
CA MET A 125 5.80 -2.61 7.34
C MET A 125 4.93 -3.62 6.56
N LEU A 126 4.26 -3.17 5.50
CA LEU A 126 3.42 -4.03 4.69
C LEU A 126 4.24 -5.03 3.88
N LYS A 127 5.38 -4.62 3.35
CA LYS A 127 6.33 -5.53 2.68
C LYS A 127 6.82 -6.62 3.65
N ALA A 128 7.20 -6.27 4.87
CA ALA A 128 7.57 -7.24 5.91
C ALA A 128 6.42 -8.18 6.28
N ALA A 129 5.16 -7.74 6.12
CA ALA A 129 3.97 -8.56 6.28
C ALA A 129 3.64 -9.39 5.01
N GLY A 130 4.48 -9.36 3.97
CA GLY A 130 4.32 -10.17 2.74
C GLY A 130 3.35 -9.57 1.73
N TYR A 131 3.20 -8.25 1.68
CA TYR A 131 2.50 -7.54 0.62
C TYR A 131 3.46 -7.22 -0.53
N ALA A 132 3.01 -7.38 -1.77
CA ALA A 132 3.62 -6.71 -2.91
C ALA A 132 3.33 -5.21 -2.82
N THR A 133 4.35 -4.35 -2.95
CA THR A 133 4.22 -2.92 -2.65
C THR A 133 4.53 -2.06 -3.87
N ALA A 134 3.66 -1.08 -4.17
CA ALA A 134 3.87 -0.14 -5.27
C ALA A 134 3.71 1.32 -4.84
N HIS A 135 4.60 2.18 -5.36
CA HIS A 135 4.47 3.63 -5.38
C HIS A 135 4.19 4.07 -6.81
N ILE A 136 3.07 4.78 -7.03
CA ILE A 136 2.69 5.26 -8.36
C ILE A 136 2.24 6.72 -8.25
N GLY A 137 3.10 7.67 -8.64
CA GLY A 137 2.80 9.09 -8.58
C GLY A 137 3.90 9.96 -7.98
N LYS A 138 3.51 11.01 -7.24
CA LYS A 138 4.39 12.00 -6.64
C LYS A 138 5.04 11.49 -5.35
N TRP A 139 6.38 11.56 -5.26
CA TRP A 139 7.10 11.20 -4.04
C TRP A 139 7.32 12.37 -3.08
N HIS A 140 8.15 13.29 -3.44
CA HIS A 140 8.50 14.54 -2.71
C HIS A 140 8.94 14.34 -1.25
N MET A 141 9.65 13.24 -0.95
CA MET A 141 10.20 12.97 0.38
C MET A 141 11.71 12.70 0.38
N GLY A 142 12.40 13.13 -0.66
CA GLY A 142 13.85 13.01 -0.85
C GLY A 142 14.21 12.50 -2.23
N TYR A 143 15.36 12.97 -2.76
CA TYR A 143 15.81 12.71 -4.12
C TYR A 143 17.26 12.14 -4.14
N VAL A 144 17.75 11.64 -3.00
CA VAL A 144 18.93 10.77 -2.91
C VAL A 144 18.48 9.32 -2.95
N ASP A 145 19.32 8.44 -3.45
CA ASP A 145 18.96 7.04 -3.71
C ASP A 145 18.39 6.33 -2.48
N GLU A 146 18.95 6.60 -1.29
CA GLU A 146 18.53 5.99 -0.03
C GLU A 146 17.16 6.49 0.46
N GLN A 147 16.66 7.59 -0.09
CA GLN A 147 15.38 8.20 0.28
C GLN A 147 14.33 8.08 -0.83
N MET A 148 14.69 7.52 -1.98
CA MET A 148 13.73 7.25 -3.06
C MET A 148 12.77 6.10 -2.69
N PRO A 149 11.60 6.00 -3.34
CA PRO A 149 10.57 5.02 -2.97
C PRO A 149 11.08 3.58 -2.88
N ARG A 150 11.98 3.16 -3.78
CA ARG A 150 12.54 1.80 -3.76
C ARG A 150 13.29 1.48 -2.47
N ALA A 151 14.02 2.44 -1.92
CA ALA A 151 14.74 2.30 -0.67
C ALA A 151 13.82 2.42 0.56
N GLN A 152 12.57 2.85 0.35
CA GLN A 152 11.57 3.09 1.39
C GLN A 152 10.44 2.05 1.37
N GLY A 153 10.73 0.83 0.90
CA GLY A 153 9.84 -0.32 1.03
C GLY A 153 8.96 -0.64 -0.17
N PHE A 154 9.11 0.05 -1.30
CA PHE A 154 8.34 -0.24 -2.50
C PHE A 154 9.07 -1.16 -3.48
N ASP A 155 8.44 -2.27 -3.87
CA ASP A 155 8.95 -3.23 -4.87
C ASP A 155 8.83 -2.68 -6.28
N TYR A 156 7.74 -1.96 -6.55
CA TYR A 156 7.48 -1.29 -7.81
C TYR A 156 7.36 0.21 -7.62
N THR A 157 7.92 0.98 -8.56
CA THR A 157 7.86 2.45 -8.51
C THR A 157 7.71 3.06 -9.88
N PHE A 158 6.74 3.97 -10.01
CA PHE A 158 6.53 4.82 -11.17
C PHE A 158 6.10 6.21 -10.72
N GLY A 159 6.71 7.28 -11.25
CA GLY A 159 6.33 8.65 -10.92
C GLY A 159 7.50 9.60 -10.80
N HIS A 160 7.26 10.75 -10.18
CA HIS A 160 8.24 11.81 -10.05
C HIS A 160 8.73 12.01 -8.62
N MET A 161 9.97 12.48 -8.50
CA MET A 161 10.64 12.62 -7.19
C MET A 161 10.52 14.02 -6.60
N GLY A 162 10.38 15.05 -7.45
CA GLY A 162 10.21 16.44 -7.03
C GLY A 162 8.79 16.80 -6.62
N GLY A 163 8.57 18.07 -6.31
CA GLY A 163 7.31 18.60 -5.81
C GLY A 163 6.19 18.73 -6.83
N CYS A 164 6.54 18.87 -8.10
CA CYS A 164 5.57 19.02 -9.19
C CYS A 164 6.22 18.72 -10.54
N ILE A 165 5.41 18.33 -11.51
CA ILE A 165 5.78 18.21 -12.91
C ILE A 165 4.64 18.70 -13.77
N ASP A 166 4.93 19.15 -14.98
CA ASP A 166 3.94 19.33 -16.02
C ASP A 166 3.38 17.97 -16.47
N ASN A 167 2.06 17.88 -16.61
CA ASN A 167 1.37 16.59 -16.81
C ASN A 167 1.59 15.96 -18.20
N TYR A 168 2.16 16.66 -19.17
CA TYR A 168 2.39 16.16 -20.53
C TYR A 168 3.86 16.06 -20.91
N SER A 169 4.68 17.02 -20.46
CA SER A 169 6.11 17.02 -20.70
C SER A 169 6.91 16.33 -19.60
N HIS A 170 6.30 16.14 -18.42
CA HIS A 170 6.89 15.55 -17.22
C HIS A 170 8.11 16.30 -16.69
N PHE A 171 8.23 17.59 -17.02
CA PHE A 171 9.29 18.44 -16.52
C PHE A 171 8.89 19.13 -15.23
N PHE A 172 9.81 19.17 -14.28
CA PHE A 172 9.71 20.03 -13.11
C PHE A 172 9.83 21.50 -13.52
N TYR A 173 8.90 22.34 -13.08
CA TYR A 173 8.77 23.72 -13.56
C TYR A 173 8.89 24.80 -12.49
N TRP A 174 8.91 24.45 -11.19
CA TRP A 174 8.72 25.44 -10.13
C TRP A 174 9.90 26.37 -9.93
N GLN A 175 11.12 25.83 -9.78
CA GLN A 175 12.33 26.63 -9.47
C GLN A 175 13.57 26.01 -10.14
N GLY A 176 14.49 26.90 -10.55
CA GLY A 176 15.71 26.50 -11.23
C GLY A 176 15.47 26.10 -12.69
N PRO A 177 16.47 25.51 -13.34
CA PRO A 177 16.31 25.03 -14.71
C PRO A 177 15.29 23.91 -14.74
N ASN A 178 14.41 23.97 -15.75
CA ASN A 178 13.49 22.88 -16.01
C ASN A 178 14.29 21.59 -16.22
N ARG A 179 13.81 20.51 -15.64
CA ARG A 179 14.42 19.19 -15.78
C ARG A 179 13.32 18.15 -15.86
N HIS A 180 13.53 17.14 -16.67
CA HIS A 180 12.64 16.00 -16.73
C HIS A 180 12.68 15.20 -15.42
N ASP A 181 11.54 14.74 -14.94
CA ASP A 181 11.41 14.08 -13.62
C ASP A 181 10.35 12.96 -13.65
N LEU A 182 10.44 12.04 -14.61
CA LEU A 182 9.61 10.85 -14.64
C LEU A 182 10.49 9.59 -14.58
N TRP A 183 10.17 8.70 -13.65
CA TRP A 183 10.99 7.56 -13.32
C TRP A 183 10.18 6.27 -13.23
N ARG A 184 10.71 5.17 -13.75
CA ARG A 184 10.21 3.81 -13.53
C ARG A 184 11.33 2.94 -12.98
N GLN A 185 11.12 2.34 -11.79
CA GLN A 185 12.10 1.45 -11.16
C GLN A 185 13.51 2.08 -11.02
N GLY A 186 13.57 3.38 -10.67
CA GLY A 186 14.81 4.12 -10.50
C GLY A 186 15.51 4.51 -11.80
N LYS A 187 14.89 4.28 -12.96
CA LYS A 187 15.39 4.71 -14.28
C LYS A 187 14.49 5.80 -14.83
N GLU A 188 15.09 6.84 -15.38
CA GLU A 188 14.34 7.90 -16.06
C GLU A 188 13.68 7.32 -17.32
N VAL A 189 12.39 7.66 -17.52
CA VAL A 189 11.57 7.20 -18.65
C VAL A 189 10.88 8.38 -19.30
N TRP A 190 10.68 8.34 -20.60
CA TRP A 190 10.14 9.42 -21.39
C TRP A 190 8.80 9.01 -21.98
N HIS A 191 7.78 9.83 -21.75
CA HIS A 191 6.41 9.66 -22.21
C HIS A 191 5.85 10.99 -22.73
N ASP A 192 6.63 11.69 -23.54
CA ASP A 192 6.32 13.04 -24.00
C ASP A 192 4.96 13.12 -24.69
N GLY A 193 4.10 14.02 -24.20
CA GLY A 193 2.76 14.22 -24.72
C GLY A 193 1.70 13.26 -24.17
N GLU A 194 2.07 12.25 -23.39
CA GLU A 194 1.12 11.39 -22.70
C GLU A 194 0.70 12.02 -21.37
N PHE A 195 -0.59 11.97 -21.04
CA PHE A 195 -1.13 12.57 -19.82
C PHE A 195 -0.74 11.75 -18.60
N PHE A 196 -0.02 12.33 -17.66
CA PHE A 196 0.54 11.61 -16.52
C PHE A 196 -0.50 10.87 -15.66
N PRO A 197 -1.70 11.42 -15.37
CA PRO A 197 -2.77 10.65 -14.71
C PRO A 197 -3.17 9.37 -15.43
N ASP A 198 -3.22 9.35 -16.76
CA ASP A 198 -3.54 8.14 -17.53
C ASP A 198 -2.42 7.10 -17.45
N LEU A 199 -1.16 7.56 -17.47
CA LEU A 199 -0.01 6.68 -17.23
C LEU A 199 -0.06 6.04 -15.85
N MET A 200 -0.42 6.80 -14.80
CA MET A 200 -0.58 6.25 -13.45
C MET A 200 -1.68 5.19 -13.38
N VAL A 201 -2.82 5.40 -14.07
CA VAL A 201 -3.91 4.41 -14.16
C VAL A 201 -3.42 3.13 -14.83
N ALA A 202 -2.69 3.24 -15.94
CA ALA A 202 -2.15 2.09 -16.66
C ALA A 202 -1.17 1.28 -15.78
N GLU A 203 -0.26 1.96 -15.09
CA GLU A 203 0.73 1.34 -14.19
C GLU A 203 0.06 0.65 -12.98
N ALA A 204 -0.92 1.31 -12.36
CA ALA A 204 -1.67 0.72 -11.24
C ALA A 204 -2.47 -0.52 -11.67
N SER A 205 -3.12 -0.44 -12.83
CA SER A 205 -3.88 -1.56 -13.39
C SER A 205 -2.99 -2.76 -13.71
N ALA A 206 -1.83 -2.50 -14.32
CA ALA A 206 -0.86 -3.56 -14.63
C ALA A 206 -0.33 -4.22 -13.35
N PHE A 207 0.01 -3.43 -12.34
CA PHE A 207 0.47 -3.95 -11.04
C PHE A 207 -0.60 -4.82 -10.35
N ILE A 208 -1.85 -4.37 -10.32
CA ILE A 208 -2.96 -5.13 -9.73
C ILE A 208 -3.14 -6.48 -10.46
N GLN A 209 -3.08 -6.49 -11.79
CA GLN A 209 -3.21 -7.72 -12.56
C GLN A 209 -2.04 -8.69 -12.33
N GLN A 210 -0.83 -8.18 -12.23
CA GLN A 210 0.36 -8.99 -11.96
C GLN A 210 0.30 -9.64 -10.57
N HIS A 211 -0.25 -8.95 -9.57
CA HIS A 211 -0.29 -9.38 -8.17
C HIS A 211 -1.68 -9.84 -7.70
N ARG A 212 -2.57 -10.26 -8.61
CA ARG A 212 -3.96 -10.63 -8.29
C ARG A 212 -4.10 -11.80 -7.30
N ASP A 213 -3.08 -12.64 -7.19
CA ASP A 213 -3.11 -13.88 -6.40
C ASP A 213 -2.43 -13.72 -5.02
N GLU A 214 -1.89 -12.56 -4.71
CA GLU A 214 -1.24 -12.22 -3.45
C GLU A 214 -1.74 -10.87 -2.90
N PRO A 215 -1.60 -10.60 -1.59
CA PRO A 215 -1.97 -9.30 -1.05
C PRO A 215 -1.03 -8.22 -1.58
N TRP A 216 -1.60 -7.07 -1.97
CA TRP A 216 -0.83 -5.95 -2.45
C TRP A 216 -1.22 -4.64 -1.77
N PHE A 217 -0.26 -3.73 -1.72
CA PHE A 217 -0.40 -2.35 -1.28
C PHE A 217 0.06 -1.41 -2.38
N ILE A 218 -0.81 -0.50 -2.80
CA ILE A 218 -0.46 0.60 -3.71
C ILE A 218 -0.62 1.91 -2.95
N TYR A 219 0.49 2.64 -2.80
CA TYR A 219 0.46 4.06 -2.51
C TYR A 219 0.40 4.81 -3.83
N TRP A 220 -0.75 5.43 -4.09
CA TRP A 220 -1.04 6.17 -5.31
C TRP A 220 -1.21 7.65 -5.02
N PRO A 221 -0.11 8.39 -4.81
CA PRO A 221 -0.10 9.83 -4.60
C PRO A 221 -0.23 10.55 -5.93
N ILE A 222 -1.46 10.79 -6.36
CA ILE A 222 -1.72 11.55 -7.59
C ILE A 222 -1.30 12.99 -7.39
N ASN A 223 -0.73 13.59 -8.46
CA ASN A 223 -0.26 14.98 -8.45
C ASN A 223 -1.38 15.99 -8.75
N THR A 224 -2.59 15.54 -9.04
CA THR A 224 -3.75 16.39 -9.29
C THR A 224 -4.65 16.49 -8.04
N PRO A 225 -5.40 17.59 -7.89
CA PRO A 225 -5.55 18.76 -8.75
C PRO A 225 -4.48 19.86 -8.59
N HIS A 226 -3.30 19.58 -7.99
CA HIS A 226 -2.20 20.56 -7.97
C HIS A 226 -1.87 21.00 -9.41
N TYR A 227 -1.74 22.35 -9.59
CA TYR A 227 -1.46 22.91 -10.91
C TYR A 227 -0.06 22.54 -11.45
N PRO A 228 0.24 22.73 -12.74
CA PRO A 228 -0.56 23.29 -13.81
C PRO A 228 -1.64 22.40 -14.26
#